data_27344d410c5bff5ca6bdb681a0463902
#
_entry.id   27344d410c5bff5ca6bdb681a0463902
#
_cell.length_a   1.000
_cell.length_b   1.000
_cell.length_c   1.000
_cell.angle_alpha   90.00
_cell.angle_beta   90.00
_cell.angle_gamma   90.00
#
_symmetry.space_group_name_H-M   'P 1'
#
loop_
_entity.id
_entity.type
_entity.pdbx_description
1 polymer ?
#
loop_
_entity_poly.entity_id
_entity_poly.type
_entity_poly.pdbx_seq_one_letter_code
_entity_poly.pdbx_strand_id
1 'polypeptide(L)'
;MPYFVYVSLSNEDRLNVYSMDPETGALDSHAIVAVGNGPGPLCVDPLQRFLYVGLRGGRQAAAFRLDKGSGRLAPLGTAPLESDPAFISTDNTGRFLFSSYYRNGMVAVHPIRRDGSVGTPAIQTVKTADHAH
;
A
#
# COMPACT_ATOMS: atom_id res chain seq x y z
N MET A 1 8.79 21.86 -5.96
CA MET A 1 8.25 20.95 -4.93
C MET A 1 8.90 19.59 -5.08
N PRO A 2 9.47 19.03 -4.05
CA PRO A 2 10.00 17.68 -4.14
C PRO A 2 8.87 16.65 -4.26
N TYR A 3 9.18 15.54 -4.89
CA TYR A 3 8.35 14.35 -4.81
C TYR A 3 8.83 13.50 -3.63
N PHE A 4 7.97 12.63 -3.15
CA PHE A 4 8.36 11.68 -2.11
C PHE A 4 8.30 10.27 -2.65
N VAL A 5 9.31 9.47 -2.29
CA VAL A 5 9.45 8.09 -2.72
C VAL A 5 9.39 7.20 -1.49
N TYR A 6 8.48 6.24 -1.50
CA TYR A 6 8.28 5.32 -0.38
C TYR A 6 8.82 3.95 -0.76
N VAL A 7 9.68 3.42 0.08
CA VAL A 7 10.34 2.12 -0.15
C VAL A 7 10.05 1.22 1.03
N SER A 8 9.48 0.05 0.77
CA SER A 8 9.22 -0.93 1.82
C SER A 8 10.45 -1.78 2.08
N LEU A 9 10.75 -1.98 3.36
CA LEU A 9 11.83 -2.85 3.82
C LEU A 9 11.22 -3.98 4.63
N SER A 10 10.97 -5.09 3.95
CA SER A 10 10.19 -6.21 4.49
C SER A 10 10.79 -6.80 5.75
N ASN A 11 12.11 -7.01 5.75
CA ASN A 11 12.80 -7.63 6.88
C ASN A 11 13.02 -6.67 8.05
N GLU A 12 12.76 -5.39 7.85
CA GLU A 12 12.95 -4.36 8.86
C GLU A 12 11.64 -3.76 9.34
N ASP A 13 10.52 -4.24 8.83
CA ASP A 13 9.16 -3.84 9.22
C ASP A 13 8.94 -2.33 9.13
N ARG A 14 9.51 -1.69 8.11
CA ARG A 14 9.44 -0.24 7.97
C ARG A 14 9.40 0.22 6.53
N LEU A 15 8.99 1.48 6.35
CA LEU A 15 9.15 2.20 5.10
C LEU A 15 10.28 3.23 5.27
N ASN A 16 11.13 3.35 4.27
CA ASN A 16 11.99 4.52 4.13
C ASN A 16 11.32 5.51 3.19
N VAL A 17 11.36 6.77 3.57
CA VAL A 17 10.80 7.87 2.77
C VAL A 17 11.95 8.74 2.30
N TYR A 18 12.01 8.99 1.00
CA TYR A 18 13.01 9.85 0.39
C TYR A 18 12.32 11.03 -0.26
N SER A 19 12.95 12.20 -0.21
CA SER A 19 12.57 13.30 -1.09
C SER A 19 13.35 13.17 -2.38
N MET A 20 12.70 13.46 -3.51
CA MET A 20 13.33 13.38 -4.82
C MET A 20 13.31 14.75 -5.48
N ASP A 21 14.45 15.17 -5.97
CA ASP A 21 14.55 16.35 -6.83
C ASP A 21 13.93 16.00 -8.20
N PRO A 22 12.86 16.69 -8.61
CA PRO A 22 12.18 16.34 -9.86
C PRO A 22 13.01 16.64 -11.12
N GLU A 23 14.04 17.47 -11.02
CA GLU A 23 14.88 17.80 -12.17
C GLU A 23 16.03 16.81 -12.36
N THR A 24 16.62 16.35 -11.27
CA THR A 24 17.80 15.48 -11.32
C THR A 24 17.50 14.03 -11.00
N GLY A 25 16.39 13.76 -10.30
CA GLY A 25 16.06 12.44 -9.78
C GLY A 25 16.83 12.05 -8.54
N ALA A 26 17.64 12.96 -7.98
CA ALA A 26 18.42 12.68 -6.79
C ALA A 26 17.52 12.45 -5.58
N LEU A 27 17.88 11.46 -4.77
CA LEU A 27 17.13 11.08 -3.56
C LEU A 27 17.89 11.49 -2.31
N ASP A 28 17.19 12.11 -1.37
CA ASP A 28 17.70 12.40 -0.03
C ASP A 28 16.84 11.70 1.01
N SER A 29 17.46 11.17 2.05
CA SER A 29 16.73 10.57 3.16
C SER A 29 15.83 11.60 3.82
N HIS A 30 14.57 11.23 4.06
CA HIS A 30 13.57 12.13 4.60
C HIS A 30 13.00 11.63 5.91
N ALA A 31 12.53 10.38 5.97
CA ALA A 31 11.90 9.81 7.16
C ALA A 31 11.93 8.29 7.14
N ILE A 32 11.68 7.73 8.30
CA ILE A 32 11.48 6.29 8.49
C ILE A 32 10.13 6.11 9.17
N VAL A 33 9.31 5.19 8.67
CA VAL A 33 7.99 4.91 9.23
C VAL A 33 7.90 3.42 9.58
N ALA A 34 7.74 3.13 10.86
CA ALA A 34 7.54 1.76 11.32
C ALA A 34 6.11 1.30 10.95
N VAL A 35 5.99 0.17 10.28
CA VAL A 35 4.68 -0.35 9.87
C VAL A 35 4.41 -1.77 10.36
N GLY A 36 5.46 -2.53 10.72
CA GLY A 36 5.34 -3.90 11.20
C GLY A 36 5.02 -4.91 10.10
N ASN A 37 4.99 -6.15 10.48
CA ASN A 37 4.42 -7.28 9.72
C ASN A 37 4.85 -7.44 8.26
N GLY A 38 6.11 -7.13 7.97
CA GLY A 38 6.71 -7.40 6.66
C GLY A 38 6.08 -6.63 5.50
N PRO A 39 6.26 -5.30 5.43
CA PRO A 39 5.71 -4.53 4.33
C PRO A 39 6.29 -4.98 3.00
N GLY A 40 5.43 -5.09 2.00
CA GLY A 40 5.79 -5.49 0.64
C GLY A 40 5.24 -4.50 -0.38
N PRO A 41 4.17 -4.86 -1.11
CA PRO A 41 3.66 -4.00 -2.17
C PRO A 41 3.09 -2.70 -1.62
N LEU A 42 3.28 -1.63 -2.38
CA LEU A 42 2.80 -0.29 -2.05
C LEU A 42 1.99 0.27 -3.21
N CYS A 43 0.98 1.06 -2.91
CA CYS A 43 0.34 1.88 -3.93
C CYS A 43 -0.20 3.17 -3.33
N VAL A 44 -0.31 4.20 -4.18
CA VAL A 44 -0.88 5.51 -3.83
C VAL A 44 -2.17 5.66 -4.63
N ASP A 45 -3.20 6.21 -4.01
CA ASP A 45 -4.46 6.44 -4.70
C ASP A 45 -4.31 7.51 -5.80
N PRO A 46 -5.23 7.56 -6.79
CA PRO A 46 -5.07 8.47 -7.94
C PRO A 46 -4.96 9.95 -7.58
N LEU A 47 -5.56 10.37 -6.48
CA LEU A 47 -5.49 11.76 -6.03
C LEU A 47 -4.35 12.02 -5.05
N GLN A 48 -3.52 11.01 -4.81
CA GLN A 48 -2.34 11.09 -3.91
C GLN A 48 -2.70 11.52 -2.50
N ARG A 49 -3.83 11.04 -1.98
CA ARG A 49 -4.31 11.32 -0.63
C ARG A 49 -3.96 10.22 0.34
N PHE A 50 -3.80 9.00 -0.16
CA PHE A 50 -3.62 7.80 0.67
C PHE A 50 -2.53 6.91 0.11
N LEU A 51 -1.78 6.30 1.02
CA LEU A 51 -0.82 5.24 0.70
C LEU A 51 -1.32 3.94 1.31
N TYR A 52 -1.27 2.87 0.53
CA TYR A 52 -1.63 1.53 0.98
C TYR A 52 -0.39 0.65 0.96
N VAL A 53 -0.25 -0.16 2.01
CA VAL A 53 0.89 -1.05 2.20
C VAL A 53 0.38 -2.45 2.43
N GLY A 54 0.79 -3.38 1.58
CA GLY A 54 0.54 -4.79 1.81
C GLY A 54 1.50 -5.33 2.86
N LEU A 55 0.96 -5.81 3.98
CA LEU A 55 1.75 -6.39 5.07
C LEU A 55 1.71 -7.91 4.92
N ARG A 56 2.73 -8.45 4.28
CA ARG A 56 2.76 -9.86 3.90
C ARG A 56 2.78 -10.80 5.10
N GLY A 57 3.60 -10.47 6.10
CA GLY A 57 3.70 -11.29 7.31
C GLY A 57 2.43 -11.34 8.13
N GLY A 58 1.63 -10.28 8.09
CA GLY A 58 0.37 -10.19 8.82
C GLY A 58 -0.87 -10.49 8.00
N ARG A 59 -0.73 -10.69 6.68
CA ARG A 59 -1.87 -10.84 5.75
C ARG A 59 -2.86 -9.70 5.92
N GLN A 60 -2.35 -8.47 5.80
CA GLN A 60 -3.12 -7.25 6.04
C GLN A 60 -2.79 -6.22 4.99
N ALA A 61 -3.69 -5.24 4.84
CA ALA A 61 -3.41 -3.98 4.16
C ALA A 61 -3.45 -2.86 5.18
N ALA A 62 -2.37 -2.10 5.27
CA ALA A 62 -2.34 -0.89 6.08
C ALA A 62 -2.68 0.30 5.20
N ALA A 63 -3.41 1.27 5.76
CA ALA A 63 -3.78 2.49 5.08
C ALA A 63 -3.20 3.68 5.83
N PHE A 64 -2.74 4.67 5.10
CA PHE A 64 -2.19 5.91 5.65
C PHE A 64 -2.73 7.11 4.87
N ARG A 65 -3.05 8.17 5.60
CA ARG A 65 -3.28 9.47 4.97
C ARG A 65 -1.92 10.06 4.59
N LEU A 66 -1.83 10.54 3.38
CA LEU A 66 -0.60 11.08 2.81
C LEU A 66 -0.69 12.60 2.72
N ASP A 67 0.25 13.30 3.35
CA ASP A 67 0.39 14.73 3.15
C ASP A 67 1.40 14.98 2.02
N LYS A 68 0.90 15.44 0.89
CA LYS A 68 1.73 15.69 -0.31
C LYS A 68 2.82 16.73 -0.07
N GLY A 69 2.57 17.70 0.79
CA GLY A 69 3.52 18.77 1.04
C GLY A 69 4.73 18.36 1.87
N SER A 70 4.54 17.41 2.78
CA SER A 70 5.58 16.97 3.72
C SER A 70 6.01 15.53 3.54
N GLY A 71 5.25 14.73 2.79
CA GLY A 71 5.46 13.29 2.68
C GLY A 71 5.06 12.49 3.91
N ARG A 72 4.48 13.15 4.92
CA ARG A 72 4.09 12.51 6.17
C ARG A 72 2.93 11.55 5.97
N LEU A 73 2.97 10.46 6.74
CA LEU A 73 1.95 9.42 6.76
C LEU A 73 1.25 9.40 8.12
N ALA A 74 -0.07 9.51 8.11
CA ALA A 74 -0.88 9.34 9.31
C ALA A 74 -1.65 8.02 9.21
N PRO A 75 -1.51 7.09 10.18
CA PRO A 75 -2.14 5.79 10.08
C PRO A 75 -3.66 5.87 10.13
N LEU A 76 -4.31 5.07 9.29
CA LEU A 76 -5.77 4.90 9.24
C LEU A 76 -6.18 3.48 9.64
N GLY A 77 -5.23 2.67 10.12
CA GLY A 77 -5.49 1.31 10.54
C GLY A 77 -5.12 0.26 9.51
N THR A 78 -5.44 -0.98 9.84
CA THR A 78 -5.19 -2.14 8.98
C THR A 78 -6.49 -2.90 8.74
N ALA A 79 -6.52 -3.65 7.64
CA ALA A 79 -7.63 -4.53 7.32
C ALA A 79 -7.07 -5.92 6.99
N PRO A 80 -7.71 -7.00 7.44
CA PRO A 80 -7.27 -8.34 7.11
C PRO A 80 -7.48 -8.64 5.62
N LEU A 81 -6.54 -9.36 5.05
CA LEU A 81 -6.61 -9.86 3.68
C LEU A 81 -6.74 -11.38 3.68
N GLU A 82 -7.15 -11.93 2.55
CA GLU A 82 -7.36 -13.36 2.40
C GLU A 82 -6.07 -14.17 2.43
N SER A 83 -4.94 -13.54 2.07
CA SER A 83 -3.62 -14.17 2.07
C SER A 83 -2.53 -13.09 2.10
N ASP A 84 -1.27 -13.49 1.97
CA ASP A 84 -0.15 -12.56 1.89
C ASP A 84 -0.12 -11.90 0.50
N PRO A 85 -0.25 -10.57 0.42
CA PRO A 85 -0.37 -9.89 -0.87
C PRO A 85 0.97 -9.84 -1.60
N ALA A 86 0.94 -10.16 -2.89
CA ALA A 86 2.09 -10.01 -3.78
C ALA A 86 2.08 -8.66 -4.48
N PHE A 87 0.90 -8.13 -4.77
CA PHE A 87 0.71 -6.84 -5.42
C PHE A 87 -0.60 -6.22 -4.97
N ILE A 88 -0.62 -4.89 -4.82
CA ILE A 88 -1.84 -4.14 -4.54
C ILE A 88 -1.94 -2.93 -5.46
N SER A 89 -3.15 -2.51 -5.74
CA SER A 89 -3.43 -1.37 -6.62
C SER A 89 -4.81 -0.83 -6.31
N THR A 90 -5.06 0.44 -6.61
CA THR A 90 -6.43 0.98 -6.58
C THR A 90 -6.99 1.10 -7.98
N ASP A 91 -8.31 1.20 -8.09
CA ASP A 91 -8.93 1.61 -9.34
C ASP A 91 -8.73 3.12 -9.55
N ASN A 92 -9.09 3.62 -10.73
CA ASN A 92 -8.88 5.02 -11.08
C ASN A 92 -9.76 6.00 -10.30
N THR A 93 -10.77 5.52 -9.58
CA THR A 93 -11.61 6.35 -8.72
C THR A 93 -11.13 6.39 -7.28
N GLY A 94 -10.24 5.47 -6.89
CA GLY A 94 -9.78 5.34 -5.51
C GLY A 94 -10.82 4.74 -4.57
N ARG A 95 -11.84 4.05 -5.09
CA ARG A 95 -12.90 3.46 -4.27
C ARG A 95 -12.68 1.99 -3.96
N PHE A 96 -11.79 1.34 -4.69
CA PHE A 96 -11.53 -0.10 -4.54
C PHE A 96 -10.04 -0.37 -4.47
N LEU A 97 -9.66 -1.30 -3.60
CA LEU A 97 -8.30 -1.83 -3.50
C LEU A 97 -8.30 -3.24 -4.07
N PHE A 98 -7.45 -3.48 -5.05
CA PHE A 98 -7.18 -4.80 -5.59
C PHE A 98 -5.95 -5.39 -4.95
N SER A 99 -6.01 -6.67 -4.59
CA SER A 99 -4.85 -7.40 -4.10
C SER A 99 -4.75 -8.73 -4.82
N SER A 100 -3.53 -9.10 -5.19
CA SER A 100 -3.27 -10.40 -5.79
C SER A 100 -2.41 -11.24 -4.84
N TYR A 101 -2.70 -12.54 -4.81
CA TYR A 101 -2.08 -13.48 -3.90
C TYR A 101 -1.36 -14.57 -4.70
N TYR A 102 -0.05 -14.47 -4.73
CA TYR A 102 0.80 -15.35 -5.52
C TYR A 102 0.63 -16.82 -5.14
N ARG A 103 0.62 -17.11 -3.83
CA ARG A 103 0.54 -18.49 -3.34
C ARG A 103 -0.80 -19.14 -3.59
N ASN A 104 -1.86 -18.39 -3.55
CA ASN A 104 -3.21 -18.90 -3.63
C ASN A 104 -3.80 -18.85 -5.03
N GLY A 105 -3.15 -18.13 -5.95
CA GLY A 105 -3.70 -17.93 -7.29
C GLY A 105 -5.06 -17.24 -7.23
N MET A 106 -5.14 -16.10 -6.56
CA MET A 106 -6.39 -15.40 -6.27
C MET A 106 -6.21 -13.90 -6.33
N VAL A 107 -7.28 -13.20 -6.68
CA VAL A 107 -7.39 -11.75 -6.61
C VAL A 107 -8.58 -11.40 -5.73
N ALA A 108 -8.43 -10.39 -4.89
CA ALA A 108 -9.53 -9.88 -4.07
C ALA A 108 -9.77 -8.41 -4.33
N VAL A 109 -11.03 -7.97 -4.17
CA VAL A 109 -11.44 -6.57 -4.28
C VAL A 109 -12.02 -6.15 -2.94
N HIS A 110 -11.43 -5.13 -2.32
CA HIS A 110 -11.93 -4.55 -1.08
C HIS A 110 -12.43 -3.13 -1.33
N PRO A 111 -13.50 -2.71 -0.65
CA PRO A 111 -13.92 -1.31 -0.75
C PRO A 111 -12.95 -0.42 0.01
N ILE A 112 -12.76 0.80 -0.47
CA ILE A 112 -12.07 1.85 0.26
C ILE A 112 -13.13 2.79 0.81
N ARG A 113 -13.10 3.02 2.14
CA ARG A 113 -14.05 3.91 2.79
C ARG A 113 -13.72 5.37 2.48
N ARG A 114 -14.63 6.27 2.81
CA ARG A 114 -14.45 7.71 2.57
C ARG A 114 -13.21 8.29 3.25
N ASP A 115 -12.87 7.78 4.43
CA ASP A 115 -11.69 8.23 5.16
C ASP A 115 -10.38 7.67 4.60
N GLY A 116 -10.46 6.79 3.62
CA GLY A 116 -9.32 6.14 3.00
C GLY A 116 -8.96 4.78 3.56
N SER A 117 -9.60 4.36 4.66
CA SER A 117 -9.34 3.03 5.22
C SER A 117 -9.92 1.93 4.34
N VAL A 118 -9.30 0.75 4.41
CA VAL A 118 -9.73 -0.42 3.64
C VAL A 118 -10.91 -1.09 4.35
N GLY A 119 -11.99 -1.32 3.62
CA GLY A 119 -13.17 -1.98 4.15
C GLY A 119 -13.08 -3.50 4.05
N THR A 120 -13.78 -4.17 4.95
CA THR A 120 -13.90 -5.63 4.99
C THR A 120 -15.34 -6.03 5.20
N PRO A 121 -15.74 -7.23 4.73
CA PRO A 121 -14.95 -8.21 3.98
C PRO A 121 -14.69 -7.77 2.54
N ALA A 122 -13.94 -8.57 1.78
CA ALA A 122 -13.78 -8.35 0.35
C ALA A 122 -15.15 -8.36 -0.33
N ILE A 123 -15.34 -7.49 -1.32
CA ILE A 123 -16.55 -7.49 -2.15
C ILE A 123 -16.61 -8.77 -2.97
N GLN A 124 -15.46 -9.20 -3.46
CA GLN A 124 -15.34 -10.38 -4.32
C GLN A 124 -13.94 -10.93 -4.25
N THR A 125 -13.83 -12.24 -4.37
CA THR A 125 -12.56 -12.92 -4.64
C THR A 125 -12.72 -13.71 -5.94
N VAL A 126 -11.65 -13.71 -6.75
CA VAL A 126 -11.64 -14.43 -8.03
C VAL A 126 -10.45 -15.37 -8.03
N LYS A 127 -10.74 -16.66 -8.23
CA LYS A 127 -9.67 -17.64 -8.38
C LYS A 127 -9.03 -17.46 -9.76
N THR A 128 -7.70 -17.37 -9.76
CA THR A 128 -6.90 -17.28 -11.00
C THR A 128 -6.05 -18.53 -11.14
N ALA A 129 -5.13 -18.53 -12.09
CA ALA A 129 -4.07 -19.53 -12.10
C ALA A 129 -3.09 -19.22 -10.97
N ASP A 130 -2.27 -20.20 -10.61
CA ASP A 130 -1.22 -20.02 -9.59
C ASP A 130 -0.29 -18.88 -9.96
N HIS A 131 0.32 -18.28 -8.92
CA HIS A 131 1.29 -17.18 -9.08
C HIS A 131 0.69 -15.88 -9.59
N ALA A 132 -0.51 -15.51 -9.11
CA ALA A 132 -1.12 -14.22 -9.43
C ALA A 132 -0.28 -13.06 -8.85
N HIS A 133 -0.08 -12.07 -9.68
CA HIS A 133 0.72 -10.88 -9.36
C HIS A 133 -0.08 -9.63 -9.54
#